data_b990a8d3ee3313c22bb93ad927c7a10f
#
_entry.id   b990a8d3ee3313c22bb93ad927c7a10f
#
_cell.length_a   1.000
_cell.length_b   1.000
_cell.length_c   1.000
_cell.angle_alpha   90.00
_cell.angle_beta   90.00
_cell.angle_gamma   90.00
#
_symmetry.space_group_name_H-M   'P 1'
#
loop_
_entity.id
_entity.type
_entity.pdbx_description
1 polymer ?
#
loop_
_entity_poly.entity_id
_entity_poly.type
_entity_poly.pdbx_seq_one_letter_code
_entity_poly.pdbx_strand_id
1 'polypeptide(L)'
;PSNSSAASDVYKRQTNPTLYARTGGKLDDFHNHIKRICEIVDGPVSAESVAMTRDEIIRDGRELAALADNVVVKIPTMVEGLAATKALSEEGIPVNMTLCFSVPQAIMAARAGARYISPFVGRFDDIAEDGISQLADVVAAVNNYDFGHDVEIIAASVRSANHVTQAALMGADIATVPFAALKKCVQHPLTDRGLDAFMKDWEKVQQA
;
A
#
# COMPACT_ATOMS: atom_id res chain seq x y z
N PRO A 1 -7.55 -23.96 -3.45
CA PRO A 1 -6.83 -22.84 -2.84
C PRO A 1 -7.59 -21.58 -3.18
N SER A 2 -8.09 -21.02 -2.14
CA SER A 2 -9.11 -20.00 -2.13
C SER A 2 -8.63 -18.66 -2.68
N ASN A 3 -9.49 -17.97 -3.42
CA ASN A 3 -9.36 -16.56 -3.83
C ASN A 3 -9.17 -15.57 -2.65
N SER A 4 -8.93 -16.05 -1.43
CA SER A 4 -8.55 -15.24 -0.28
C SER A 4 -7.08 -14.78 -0.34
N SER A 5 -6.26 -15.37 -1.22
CA SER A 5 -4.85 -15.02 -1.33
C SER A 5 -4.64 -13.61 -1.90
N ALA A 6 -5.30 -13.25 -2.98
CA ALA A 6 -5.13 -11.92 -3.61
C ALA A 6 -5.56 -10.78 -2.68
N ALA A 7 -6.67 -10.96 -1.97
CA ALA A 7 -7.16 -9.96 -1.02
C ALA A 7 -6.29 -9.88 0.24
N SER A 8 -5.72 -11.01 0.70
CA SER A 8 -4.76 -11.02 1.79
C SER A 8 -3.37 -10.52 1.34
N ASP A 9 -3.04 -10.64 0.05
CA ASP A 9 -1.78 -10.19 -0.52
C ASP A 9 -1.67 -8.67 -0.55
N VAL A 10 -2.76 -7.96 -0.87
CA VAL A 10 -2.79 -6.48 -0.81
C VAL A 10 -2.54 -5.99 0.63
N TYR A 11 -3.07 -6.67 1.65
CA TYR A 11 -2.83 -6.32 3.06
C TYR A 11 -1.43 -6.71 3.55
N LYS A 12 -0.91 -7.85 3.10
CA LYS A 12 0.39 -8.38 3.52
C LYS A 12 1.59 -7.74 2.79
N ARG A 13 1.37 -7.02 1.70
CA ARG A 13 2.42 -6.38 0.91
C ARG A 13 3.00 -5.11 1.52
N GLN A 14 2.41 -4.57 2.56
CA GLN A 14 2.96 -3.42 3.27
C GLN A 14 3.06 -3.67 4.77
N THR A 15 4.25 -3.44 5.30
CA THR A 15 4.49 -3.36 6.73
C THR A 15 4.81 -1.92 7.12
N ASN A 16 4.59 -1.59 8.36
CA ASN A 16 5.07 -0.35 8.97
C ASN A 16 5.22 -0.54 10.49
N PRO A 17 5.92 0.34 11.19
CA PRO A 17 6.13 0.22 12.63
C PRO A 17 4.85 0.05 13.44
N THR A 18 3.79 0.78 13.09
CA THR A 18 2.49 0.70 13.77
C THR A 18 1.81 -0.66 13.57
N LEU A 19 1.85 -1.20 12.36
CA LEU A 19 1.28 -2.52 12.07
C LEU A 19 2.07 -3.62 12.79
N TYR A 20 3.40 -3.55 12.77
CA TYR A 20 4.24 -4.51 13.49
C TYR A 20 4.03 -4.45 15.01
N ALA A 21 3.96 -3.26 15.59
CA ALA A 21 3.68 -3.09 17.01
C ALA A 21 2.35 -3.73 17.45
N ARG A 22 1.32 -3.72 16.61
CA ARG A 22 0.02 -4.37 16.87
C ARG A 22 0.11 -5.91 16.91
N THR A 23 1.15 -6.51 16.35
CA THR A 23 1.38 -7.96 16.45
C THR A 23 1.97 -8.38 17.79
N GLY A 24 2.40 -7.43 18.63
CA GLY A 24 3.17 -7.69 19.85
C GLY A 24 4.61 -8.11 19.57
N GLY A 25 5.09 -7.95 18.34
CA GLY A 25 6.43 -8.31 17.89
C GLY A 25 7.53 -7.51 18.59
N LYS A 26 8.68 -8.15 18.81
CA LYS A 26 9.89 -7.53 19.36
C LYS A 26 10.79 -7.03 18.22
N LEU A 27 11.61 -6.01 18.49
CA LEU A 27 12.52 -5.44 17.49
C LEU A 27 13.47 -6.50 16.89
N ASP A 28 14.01 -7.38 17.74
CA ASP A 28 14.95 -8.44 17.33
C ASP A 28 14.33 -9.48 16.39
N ASP A 29 13.00 -9.55 16.30
CA ASP A 29 12.28 -10.48 15.43
C ASP A 29 11.70 -9.81 14.15
N PHE A 30 11.90 -8.51 13.99
CA PHE A 30 11.33 -7.75 12.87
C PHE A 30 11.82 -8.26 11.51
N HIS A 31 13.11 -8.53 11.35
CA HIS A 31 13.69 -9.04 10.10
C HIS A 31 13.16 -10.44 9.75
N ASN A 32 13.01 -11.31 10.73
CA ASN A 32 12.40 -12.63 10.54
C ASN A 32 10.93 -12.53 10.13
N HIS A 33 10.21 -11.56 10.69
CA HIS A 33 8.83 -11.28 10.30
C HIS A 33 8.73 -10.85 8.84
N ILE A 34 9.60 -9.95 8.36
CA ILE A 34 9.67 -9.55 6.96
C ILE A 34 9.98 -10.73 6.04
N LYS A 35 11.01 -11.53 6.36
CA LYS A 35 11.34 -12.75 5.59
C LYS A 35 10.15 -13.68 5.46
N ARG A 36 9.44 -13.91 6.58
CA ARG A 36 8.25 -14.76 6.58
C ARG A 36 7.13 -14.23 5.68
N ILE A 37 6.93 -12.91 5.62
CA ILE A 37 5.97 -12.31 4.70
C ILE A 37 6.44 -12.51 3.26
N CYS A 38 7.71 -12.29 2.96
CA CYS A 38 8.28 -12.44 1.62
C CYS A 38 8.18 -13.87 1.09
N GLU A 39 8.26 -14.88 1.96
CA GLU A 39 8.07 -16.30 1.60
C GLU A 39 6.62 -16.62 1.18
N ILE A 40 5.64 -15.87 1.70
CA ILE A 40 4.21 -16.14 1.49
C ILE A 40 3.66 -15.33 0.30
N VAL A 41 4.24 -14.16 0.05
CA VAL A 41 3.71 -13.17 -0.91
C VAL A 41 4.49 -13.22 -2.21
N ASP A 42 3.81 -13.59 -3.30
CA ASP A 42 4.35 -13.41 -4.65
C ASP A 42 4.21 -11.93 -5.05
N GLY A 43 5.30 -11.19 -5.04
CA GLY A 43 5.36 -9.79 -5.43
C GLY A 43 5.95 -8.87 -4.37
N PRO A 44 5.98 -7.55 -4.61
CA PRO A 44 6.69 -6.60 -3.79
C PRO A 44 6.16 -6.53 -2.35
N VAL A 45 7.06 -6.52 -1.37
CA VAL A 45 6.78 -6.38 0.07
C VAL A 45 7.46 -5.15 0.61
N SER A 46 6.69 -4.14 1.03
CA SER A 46 7.25 -2.92 1.61
C SER A 46 7.67 -3.13 3.07
N ALA A 47 8.95 -2.91 3.35
CA ALA A 47 9.54 -2.90 4.69
C ALA A 47 10.04 -1.50 5.04
N GLU A 48 9.51 -0.90 6.14
CA GLU A 48 9.73 0.51 6.45
C GLU A 48 10.92 0.71 7.39
N SER A 49 11.89 1.54 6.95
CA SER A 49 12.95 2.09 7.82
C SER A 49 12.38 3.11 8.79
N VAL A 50 12.84 3.09 10.01
CA VAL A 50 12.51 4.06 11.07
C VAL A 50 13.62 5.07 11.32
N ALA A 51 14.71 5.00 10.56
CA ALA A 51 15.83 5.93 10.65
C ALA A 51 15.43 7.34 10.21
N MET A 52 16.14 8.35 10.73
CA MET A 52 15.80 9.75 10.52
C MET A 52 16.85 10.53 9.74
N THR A 53 18.06 10.02 9.63
CA THR A 53 19.14 10.63 8.85
C THR A 53 19.35 9.89 7.54
N ARG A 54 19.80 10.61 6.51
CA ARG A 54 20.09 10.05 5.19
C ARG A 54 20.95 8.77 5.28
N ASP A 55 22.08 8.85 5.99
CA ASP A 55 23.04 7.75 6.01
C ASP A 55 22.54 6.53 6.78
N GLU A 56 21.76 6.74 7.84
CA GLU A 56 21.08 5.66 8.55
C GLU A 56 19.99 5.02 7.69
N ILE A 57 19.18 5.81 6.98
CA ILE A 57 18.15 5.29 6.06
C ILE A 57 18.78 4.44 4.95
N ILE A 58 19.91 4.89 4.37
CA ILE A 58 20.61 4.13 3.35
C ILE A 58 21.14 2.80 3.91
N ARG A 59 21.73 2.81 5.10
CA ARG A 59 22.21 1.59 5.75
C ARG A 59 21.07 0.62 6.00
N ASP A 60 20.00 1.08 6.66
CA ASP A 60 18.81 0.26 6.96
C ASP A 60 18.17 -0.25 5.66
N GLY A 61 18.09 0.60 4.63
CA GLY A 61 17.55 0.24 3.34
C GLY A 61 18.29 -0.92 2.68
N ARG A 62 19.62 -0.90 2.70
CA ARG A 62 20.44 -2.01 2.20
C ARG A 62 20.25 -3.28 3.02
N GLU A 63 20.17 -3.16 4.35
CA GLU A 63 19.91 -4.29 5.24
C GLU A 63 18.52 -4.91 4.98
N LEU A 64 17.49 -4.08 4.83
CA LEU A 64 16.13 -4.55 4.52
C LEU A 64 16.06 -5.20 3.13
N ALA A 65 16.65 -4.59 2.11
CA ALA A 65 16.69 -5.13 0.75
C ALA A 65 17.41 -6.49 0.68
N ALA A 66 18.40 -6.72 1.53
CA ALA A 66 19.12 -7.99 1.60
C ALA A 66 18.32 -9.13 2.25
N LEU A 67 17.14 -8.87 2.79
CA LEU A 67 16.32 -9.91 3.45
C LEU A 67 15.66 -10.87 2.45
N ALA A 68 15.20 -10.36 1.30
CA ALA A 68 14.61 -11.12 0.20
C ALA A 68 14.52 -10.26 -1.08
N ASP A 69 14.54 -10.91 -2.25
CA ASP A 69 14.55 -10.25 -3.57
C ASP A 69 13.30 -9.40 -3.86
N ASN A 70 12.19 -9.68 -3.18
CA ASN A 70 10.93 -8.95 -3.34
C ASN A 70 10.71 -7.86 -2.30
N VAL A 71 11.73 -7.50 -1.51
CA VAL A 71 11.63 -6.37 -0.58
C VAL A 71 11.70 -5.04 -1.33
N VAL A 72 10.78 -4.14 -0.99
CA VAL A 72 10.78 -2.73 -1.36
C VAL A 72 11.03 -1.92 -0.10
N VAL A 73 12.07 -1.09 -0.08
CA VAL A 73 12.40 -0.26 1.09
C VAL A 73 11.40 0.88 1.19
N LYS A 74 10.71 0.98 2.31
CA LYS A 74 9.72 2.03 2.52
C LYS A 74 10.31 3.14 3.38
N ILE A 75 10.20 4.40 2.89
CA ILE A 75 10.89 5.57 3.45
C ILE A 75 9.91 6.73 3.56
N PRO A 76 9.85 7.45 4.71
CA PRO A 76 9.05 8.66 4.84
C PRO A 76 9.47 9.78 3.88
N THR A 77 8.48 10.53 3.35
CA THR A 77 8.69 11.64 2.42
C THR A 77 9.16 12.88 3.18
N MET A 78 10.45 12.94 3.45
CA MET A 78 11.17 14.03 4.09
C MET A 78 12.51 14.29 3.36
N VAL A 79 13.20 15.38 3.63
CA VAL A 79 14.43 15.77 2.93
C VAL A 79 15.47 14.65 2.97
N GLU A 80 15.75 14.10 4.15
CA GLU A 80 16.68 12.99 4.32
C GLU A 80 16.22 11.72 3.59
N GLY A 81 14.89 11.45 3.59
CA GLY A 81 14.28 10.34 2.87
C GLY A 81 14.41 10.48 1.36
N LEU A 82 14.22 11.67 0.79
CA LEU A 82 14.44 11.93 -0.64
C LEU A 82 15.90 11.70 -1.04
N ALA A 83 16.83 12.21 -0.23
CA ALA A 83 18.27 12.02 -0.47
C ALA A 83 18.69 10.53 -0.37
N ALA A 84 18.14 9.78 0.57
CA ALA A 84 18.37 8.35 0.70
C ALA A 84 17.72 7.56 -0.46
N THR A 85 16.50 7.93 -0.86
CA THR A 85 15.81 7.31 -2.02
C THR A 85 16.65 7.45 -3.28
N LYS A 86 17.23 8.63 -3.54
CA LYS A 86 18.12 8.85 -4.69
C LYS A 86 19.29 7.88 -4.69
N ALA A 87 19.96 7.71 -3.54
CA ALA A 87 21.10 6.81 -3.42
C ALA A 87 20.70 5.34 -3.62
N LEU A 88 19.64 4.89 -2.95
CA LEU A 88 19.17 3.50 -3.03
C LEU A 88 18.66 3.15 -4.43
N SER A 89 17.95 4.06 -5.10
CA SER A 89 17.47 3.83 -6.47
C SER A 89 18.62 3.73 -7.49
N GLU A 90 19.70 4.47 -7.31
CA GLU A 90 20.91 4.34 -8.12
C GLU A 90 21.65 3.00 -7.91
N GLU A 91 21.44 2.36 -6.77
CA GLU A 91 21.91 1.01 -6.46
C GLU A 91 20.97 -0.09 -6.97
N GLY A 92 19.83 0.28 -7.60
CA GLY A 92 18.81 -0.65 -8.08
C GLY A 92 17.86 -1.17 -7.00
N ILE A 93 17.90 -0.60 -5.79
CA ILE A 93 17.02 -0.96 -4.67
C ILE A 93 15.68 -0.22 -4.84
N PRO A 94 14.54 -0.94 -4.99
CA PRO A 94 13.25 -0.29 -5.16
C PRO A 94 12.80 0.39 -3.87
N VAL A 95 12.28 1.61 -3.99
CA VAL A 95 11.81 2.42 -2.86
C VAL A 95 10.33 2.75 -2.98
N ASN A 96 9.62 2.70 -1.84
CA ASN A 96 8.26 3.18 -1.65
C ASN A 96 8.28 4.41 -0.73
N MET A 97 8.06 5.60 -1.29
CA MET A 97 7.99 6.83 -0.51
C MET A 97 6.62 6.96 0.17
N THR A 98 6.62 6.92 1.49
CA THR A 98 5.42 6.95 2.34
C THR A 98 5.23 8.28 3.07
N LEU A 99 4.11 8.44 3.78
CA LEU A 99 3.74 9.71 4.41
C LEU A 99 3.74 10.87 3.41
N CYS A 100 3.23 10.59 2.21
CA CYS A 100 3.05 11.57 1.17
C CYS A 100 1.67 12.22 1.35
N PHE A 101 1.63 13.56 1.48
CA PHE A 101 0.43 14.33 1.76
C PHE A 101 0.23 15.51 0.80
N SER A 102 1.04 15.61 -0.25
CA SER A 102 0.89 16.69 -1.22
C SER A 102 1.47 16.31 -2.59
N VAL A 103 0.96 17.00 -3.63
CA VAL A 103 1.47 16.85 -5.00
C VAL A 103 2.98 17.17 -5.09
N PRO A 104 3.50 18.27 -4.52
CA PRO A 104 4.94 18.54 -4.54
C PRO A 104 5.77 17.41 -3.91
N GLN A 105 5.32 16.81 -2.80
CA GLN A 105 6.00 15.66 -2.21
C GLN A 105 6.04 14.46 -3.17
N ALA A 106 4.93 14.16 -3.84
CA ALA A 106 4.87 13.05 -4.81
C ALA A 106 5.81 13.27 -6.01
N ILE A 107 5.83 14.47 -6.58
CA ILE A 107 6.75 14.81 -7.67
C ILE A 107 8.21 14.71 -7.23
N MET A 108 8.55 15.20 -6.05
CA MET A 108 9.90 15.09 -5.51
C MET A 108 10.31 13.64 -5.24
N ALA A 109 9.38 12.81 -4.74
CA ALA A 109 9.60 11.38 -4.55
C ALA A 109 9.89 10.67 -5.88
N ALA A 110 9.08 10.92 -6.91
CA ALA A 110 9.31 10.39 -8.25
C ALA A 110 10.66 10.83 -8.82
N ARG A 111 11.01 12.12 -8.70
CA ARG A 111 12.32 12.65 -9.15
C ARG A 111 13.50 12.07 -8.40
N ALA A 112 13.32 11.66 -7.14
CA ALA A 112 14.34 10.97 -6.37
C ALA A 112 14.54 9.50 -6.79
N GLY A 113 13.69 8.95 -7.66
CA GLY A 113 13.80 7.58 -8.15
C GLY A 113 12.89 6.59 -7.42
N ALA A 114 11.86 7.05 -6.70
CA ALA A 114 10.90 6.17 -6.06
C ALA A 114 10.15 5.33 -7.09
N ARG A 115 10.11 4.01 -6.90
CA ARG A 115 9.29 3.08 -7.71
C ARG A 115 7.82 3.15 -7.30
N TYR A 116 7.57 3.39 -6.02
CA TYR A 116 6.23 3.52 -5.46
C TYR A 116 6.11 4.79 -4.63
N ILE A 117 4.93 5.42 -4.68
CA ILE A 117 4.57 6.57 -3.85
C ILE A 117 3.25 6.26 -3.17
N SER A 118 3.20 6.45 -1.85
CA SER A 118 2.05 6.11 -1.01
C SER A 118 1.39 7.37 -0.43
N PRO A 119 0.54 8.09 -1.20
CA PRO A 119 -0.30 9.16 -0.66
C PRO A 119 -1.32 8.59 0.32
N PHE A 120 -1.52 9.31 1.45
CA PHE A 120 -2.39 8.87 2.53
C PHE A 120 -3.79 9.47 2.38
N VAL A 121 -4.81 8.63 2.12
CA VAL A 121 -6.20 9.07 1.99
C VAL A 121 -6.82 9.30 3.37
N GLY A 122 -6.92 8.26 4.18
CA GLY A 122 -7.68 8.31 5.43
C GLY A 122 -7.09 9.19 6.54
N ARG A 123 -5.86 9.72 6.38
CA ARG A 123 -5.29 10.71 7.30
C ARG A 123 -5.84 12.10 7.07
N PHE A 124 -6.21 12.45 5.85
CA PHE A 124 -6.92 13.68 5.55
C PHE A 124 -8.31 13.68 6.16
N ASP A 125 -9.03 12.55 6.10
CA ASP A 125 -10.35 12.42 6.74
C ASP A 125 -10.27 12.65 8.27
N ASP A 126 -9.15 12.28 8.92
CA ASP A 126 -8.94 12.51 10.37
C ASP A 126 -8.93 13.99 10.75
N ILE A 127 -8.62 14.86 9.79
CA ILE A 127 -8.57 16.33 9.99
C ILE A 127 -9.67 17.05 9.18
N ALA A 128 -10.70 16.32 8.74
CA ALA A 128 -11.84 16.81 7.99
C ALA A 128 -11.46 17.42 6.62
N GLU A 129 -10.39 16.93 5.98
CA GLU A 129 -10.02 17.24 4.61
C GLU A 129 -10.33 16.07 3.66
N ASP A 130 -10.42 16.35 2.36
CA ASP A 130 -10.75 15.36 1.33
C ASP A 130 -9.50 14.64 0.82
N GLY A 131 -9.21 13.47 1.39
CA GLY A 131 -8.07 12.65 0.99
C GLY A 131 -8.19 12.05 -0.41
N ILE A 132 -9.41 11.86 -0.92
CA ILE A 132 -9.63 11.34 -2.28
C ILE A 132 -9.28 12.41 -3.32
N SER A 133 -9.67 13.66 -3.11
CA SER A 133 -9.27 14.77 -3.99
C SER A 133 -7.75 14.93 -4.02
N GLN A 134 -7.07 14.80 -2.88
CA GLN A 134 -5.61 14.83 -2.82
C GLN A 134 -4.96 13.65 -3.59
N LEU A 135 -5.53 12.45 -3.49
CA LEU A 135 -5.08 11.30 -4.27
C LEU A 135 -5.23 11.56 -5.78
N ALA A 136 -6.39 12.09 -6.20
CA ALA A 136 -6.65 12.41 -7.61
C ALA A 136 -5.64 13.43 -8.16
N ASP A 137 -5.34 14.47 -7.40
CA ASP A 137 -4.35 15.48 -7.78
C ASP A 137 -2.94 14.89 -7.89
N VAL A 138 -2.55 13.99 -6.98
CA VAL A 138 -1.26 13.29 -7.04
C VAL A 138 -1.18 12.42 -8.28
N VAL A 139 -2.20 11.59 -8.55
CA VAL A 139 -2.24 10.70 -9.73
C VAL A 139 -2.15 11.53 -11.02
N ALA A 140 -2.99 12.58 -11.14
CA ALA A 140 -2.98 13.43 -12.33
C ALA A 140 -1.63 14.12 -12.53
N ALA A 141 -1.04 14.64 -11.45
CA ALA A 141 0.24 15.35 -11.54
C ALA A 141 1.39 14.41 -11.89
N VAL A 142 1.48 13.23 -11.28
CA VAL A 142 2.55 12.26 -11.57
C VAL A 142 2.44 11.76 -13.01
N ASN A 143 1.24 11.47 -13.50
CA ASN A 143 1.02 11.00 -14.86
C ASN A 143 1.33 12.05 -15.95
N ASN A 144 1.47 13.33 -15.59
CA ASN A 144 1.85 14.39 -16.54
C ASN A 144 3.36 14.46 -16.83
N TYR A 145 4.18 13.67 -16.13
CA TYR A 145 5.64 13.72 -16.29
C TYR A 145 6.20 12.35 -16.69
N ASP A 146 7.22 12.41 -17.54
CA ASP A 146 8.15 11.29 -17.74
C ASP A 146 9.30 11.43 -16.75
N PHE A 147 9.46 10.47 -15.86
CA PHE A 147 10.55 10.43 -14.88
C PHE A 147 11.73 9.58 -15.35
N GLY A 148 11.63 8.92 -16.52
CA GLY A 148 12.64 8.00 -17.04
C GLY A 148 12.64 6.63 -16.36
N HIS A 149 11.67 6.36 -15.51
CA HIS A 149 11.42 5.07 -14.87
C HIS A 149 9.93 4.97 -14.49
N ASP A 150 9.47 3.75 -14.23
CA ASP A 150 8.10 3.52 -13.80
C ASP A 150 7.85 4.01 -12.38
N VAL A 151 6.73 4.71 -12.19
CA VAL A 151 6.25 5.17 -10.89
C VAL A 151 4.82 4.67 -10.70
N GLU A 152 4.55 3.96 -9.61
CA GLU A 152 3.21 3.48 -9.26
C GLU A 152 2.69 4.17 -8.00
N ILE A 153 1.42 4.59 -8.03
CA ILE A 153 0.76 5.27 -6.92
C ILE A 153 -0.01 4.26 -6.08
N ILE A 154 0.31 4.21 -4.79
CA ILE A 154 -0.35 3.35 -3.82
C ILE A 154 -1.29 4.19 -2.95
N ALA A 155 -2.60 4.07 -3.13
CA ALA A 155 -3.56 4.65 -2.21
C ALA A 155 -3.39 4.02 -0.81
N ALA A 156 -2.80 4.78 0.11
CA ALA A 156 -2.48 4.33 1.46
C ALA A 156 -3.49 4.83 2.51
N SER A 157 -3.54 4.17 3.67
CA SER A 157 -4.49 4.50 4.75
C SER A 157 -5.95 4.41 4.31
N VAL A 158 -6.28 3.47 3.43
CA VAL A 158 -7.65 3.17 3.01
C VAL A 158 -8.44 2.62 4.20
N ARG A 159 -9.69 3.09 4.40
CA ARG A 159 -10.50 2.74 5.57
C ARG A 159 -11.89 2.19 5.25
N SER A 160 -12.34 2.33 4.01
CA SER A 160 -13.69 1.95 3.60
C SER A 160 -13.73 1.37 2.19
N ALA A 161 -14.81 0.67 1.85
CA ALA A 161 -15.07 0.23 0.48
C ALA A 161 -15.21 1.41 -0.49
N ASN A 162 -15.72 2.55 -0.01
CA ASN A 162 -15.79 3.76 -0.83
C ASN A 162 -14.40 4.28 -1.20
N HIS A 163 -13.43 4.27 -0.26
CA HIS A 163 -12.04 4.64 -0.57
C HIS A 163 -11.45 3.73 -1.65
N VAL A 164 -11.73 2.41 -1.61
CA VAL A 164 -11.27 1.47 -2.65
C VAL A 164 -11.87 1.84 -4.01
N THR A 165 -13.18 2.09 -4.05
CA THR A 165 -13.87 2.50 -5.28
C THR A 165 -13.29 3.80 -5.84
N GLN A 166 -13.15 4.82 -5.00
CA GLN A 166 -12.64 6.11 -5.43
C GLN A 166 -11.18 6.05 -5.87
N ALA A 167 -10.33 5.33 -5.13
CA ALA A 167 -8.93 5.12 -5.52
C ALA A 167 -8.82 4.47 -6.90
N ALA A 168 -9.64 3.45 -7.18
CA ALA A 168 -9.68 2.81 -8.49
C ALA A 168 -10.16 3.76 -9.60
N LEU A 169 -11.20 4.58 -9.34
CA LEU A 169 -11.72 5.56 -10.29
C LEU A 169 -10.72 6.69 -10.57
N MET A 170 -9.92 7.08 -9.58
CA MET A 170 -8.88 8.11 -9.75
C MET A 170 -7.63 7.57 -10.46
N GLY A 171 -7.53 6.27 -10.70
CA GLY A 171 -6.40 5.66 -11.41
C GLY A 171 -5.18 5.40 -10.51
N ALA A 172 -5.36 5.22 -9.20
CA ALA A 172 -4.29 4.69 -8.37
C ALA A 172 -3.98 3.24 -8.79
N ASP A 173 -2.69 2.91 -8.96
CA ASP A 173 -2.26 1.60 -9.44
C ASP A 173 -2.50 0.51 -8.39
N ILE A 174 -2.35 0.84 -7.11
CA ILE A 174 -2.42 -0.07 -5.98
C ILE A 174 -3.22 0.59 -4.84
N ALA A 175 -3.90 -0.21 -4.02
CA ALA A 175 -4.48 0.23 -2.76
C ALA A 175 -4.07 -0.67 -1.61
N THR A 176 -3.65 -0.09 -0.47
CA THR A 176 -3.43 -0.84 0.76
C THR A 176 -4.70 -0.86 1.60
N VAL A 177 -5.40 -1.98 1.58
CA VAL A 177 -6.73 -2.12 2.16
C VAL A 177 -6.68 -3.00 3.41
N PRO A 178 -7.04 -2.49 4.60
CA PRO A 178 -7.16 -3.31 5.80
C PRO A 178 -8.21 -4.42 5.60
N PHE A 179 -7.97 -5.60 6.13
CA PHE A 179 -8.86 -6.75 5.95
C PHE A 179 -10.32 -6.48 6.32
N ALA A 180 -10.55 -5.67 7.37
CA ALA A 180 -11.91 -5.26 7.76
C ALA A 180 -12.61 -4.41 6.69
N ALA A 181 -11.88 -3.55 5.97
CA ALA A 181 -12.42 -2.77 4.86
C ALA A 181 -12.61 -3.64 3.62
N LEU A 182 -11.68 -4.56 3.36
CA LEU A 182 -11.75 -5.51 2.25
C LEU A 182 -12.98 -6.41 2.34
N LYS A 183 -13.31 -6.94 3.53
CA LYS A 183 -14.55 -7.71 3.76
C LYS A 183 -15.80 -6.91 3.37
N LYS A 184 -15.81 -5.61 3.64
CA LYS A 184 -16.94 -4.74 3.29
C LYS A 184 -17.10 -4.53 1.78
N CYS A 185 -16.03 -4.68 0.99
CA CYS A 185 -16.08 -4.54 -0.47
C CYS A 185 -16.93 -5.62 -1.15
N VAL A 186 -17.11 -6.78 -0.52
CA VAL A 186 -17.92 -7.88 -1.05
C VAL A 186 -19.31 -7.97 -0.43
N GLN A 187 -19.63 -7.13 0.55
CA GLN A 187 -20.93 -7.09 1.21
C GLN A 187 -21.86 -6.13 0.49
N HIS A 188 -23.00 -6.63 0.02
CA HIS A 188 -24.02 -5.79 -0.64
C HIS A 188 -25.43 -6.30 -0.35
N PRO A 189 -26.35 -5.45 0.14
CA PRO A 189 -27.72 -5.86 0.50
C PRO A 189 -28.50 -6.49 -0.66
N LEU A 190 -28.23 -6.09 -1.90
CA LEU A 190 -28.90 -6.70 -3.07
C LEU A 190 -28.35 -8.08 -3.38
N THR A 191 -27.12 -8.38 -3.07
CA THR A 191 -26.55 -9.73 -3.18
C THR A 191 -27.25 -10.67 -2.19
N ASP A 192 -27.39 -10.26 -0.94
CA ASP A 192 -28.06 -11.06 0.09
C ASP A 192 -29.52 -11.33 -0.31
N ARG A 193 -30.25 -10.29 -0.74
CA ARG A 193 -31.64 -10.43 -1.23
C ARG A 193 -31.74 -11.31 -2.48
N GLY A 194 -30.76 -11.23 -3.38
CA GLY A 194 -30.70 -12.08 -4.57
C GLY A 194 -30.49 -13.54 -4.21
N LEU A 195 -29.60 -13.84 -3.28
CA LEU A 195 -29.37 -15.19 -2.78
C LEU A 195 -30.64 -15.76 -2.11
N ASP A 196 -31.32 -14.98 -1.27
CA ASP A 196 -32.57 -15.39 -0.65
C ASP A 196 -33.68 -15.73 -1.70
N ALA A 197 -33.76 -14.94 -2.75
CA ALA A 197 -34.70 -15.20 -3.84
C ALA A 197 -34.35 -16.48 -4.60
N PHE A 198 -33.07 -16.67 -4.94
CA PHE A 198 -32.60 -17.88 -5.62
C PHE A 198 -32.83 -19.15 -4.78
N MET A 199 -32.60 -19.10 -3.48
CA MET A 199 -32.84 -20.24 -2.59
C MET A 199 -34.35 -20.61 -2.54
N LYS A 200 -35.25 -19.62 -2.44
CA LYS A 200 -36.69 -19.85 -2.45
C LYS A 200 -37.17 -20.46 -3.77
N ASP A 201 -36.62 -20.03 -4.90
CA ASP A 201 -37.00 -20.59 -6.19
C ASP A 201 -36.45 -22.01 -6.38
N TRP A 202 -35.22 -22.26 -5.86
CA TRP A 202 -34.63 -23.59 -5.89
C TRP A 202 -35.40 -24.62 -5.04
N GLU A 203 -35.93 -24.21 -3.88
CA GLU A 203 -36.79 -25.06 -3.03
C GLU A 203 -38.06 -25.52 -3.79
N LYS A 204 -38.67 -24.62 -4.62
CA LYS A 204 -39.82 -24.99 -5.44
C LYS A 204 -39.47 -26.07 -6.47
N VAL A 205 -38.27 -25.96 -7.09
CA VAL A 205 -37.80 -26.96 -8.08
C VAL A 205 -37.57 -28.32 -7.42
N GLN A 206 -37.07 -28.35 -6.17
CA GLN A 206 -36.87 -29.61 -5.45
C GLN A 206 -38.14 -30.29 -4.99
N GLN A 207 -39.27 -29.56 -4.93
CA GLN A 207 -40.57 -30.06 -4.50
C GLN A 207 -41.47 -30.46 -5.67
N ALA A 208 -41.07 -30.18 -6.89
CA ALA A 208 -41.82 -30.52 -8.12
C ALA A 208 -41.40 -31.90 -8.65
#